data_8e6a45759af7566d305f47835ada3ef4
#
_entry.id   8e6a45759af7566d305f47835ada3ef4
#
_cell.length_a   1.000
_cell.length_b   1.000
_cell.length_c   1.000
_cell.angle_alpha   90.00
_cell.angle_beta   90.00
_cell.angle_gamma   90.00
#
_symmetry.space_group_name_H-M   'P 1'
#
loop_
_entity.id
_entity.type
_entity.pdbx_description
1 polymer ?
#
loop_
_entity_poly.entity_id
_entity_poly.type
_entity_poly.pdbx_seq_one_letter_code
_entity_poly.pdbx_strand_id
1 'polypeptide(L)'
;MTEPRIHPTARIASTAVIEGEVRIGAHSRVLHGAILSAGDGVIELGAYGIVMEQAVLRATKRFPLTIGDHCLVGPHASVSGAEIGSEVFLATGSSVFPGAIIGRRSEVRINGVVHLRTVLAEGATVPIGWIAVGDPAQLFAPVQHEELWAVQRELDFPGFVFGVDREDPDAMVRLTERYADALLTDPRSTRRE
;
A
#
# COMPACT_ATOMS: atom_id res chain seq x y z
N MET A 1 5.76 18.16 12.37
CA MET A 1 4.92 17.17 11.64
C MET A 1 3.83 17.96 10.93
N THR A 2 3.58 17.67 9.67
CA THR A 2 2.51 18.31 8.90
C THR A 2 1.17 17.74 9.37
N GLU A 3 0.21 18.61 9.69
CA GLU A 3 -1.12 18.17 10.13
C GLU A 3 -1.92 17.62 8.93
N PRO A 4 -2.73 16.58 9.16
CA PRO A 4 -3.62 16.04 8.14
C PRO A 4 -4.61 17.10 7.62
N ARG A 5 -4.83 17.11 6.30
CA ARG A 5 -5.84 17.97 5.65
C ARG A 5 -7.05 17.15 5.31
N ILE A 6 -8.10 17.28 6.09
CA ILE A 6 -9.34 16.50 5.96
C ILE A 6 -10.44 17.43 5.45
N HIS A 7 -11.07 17.06 4.31
CA HIS A 7 -12.20 17.83 3.78
C HIS A 7 -13.37 17.86 4.77
N PRO A 8 -14.08 18.98 4.95
CA PRO A 8 -15.15 19.12 5.96
C PRO A 8 -16.30 18.10 5.81
N THR A 9 -16.54 17.55 4.62
CA THR A 9 -17.57 16.53 4.37
C THR A 9 -17.09 15.09 4.56
N ALA A 10 -15.77 14.88 4.78
CA ALA A 10 -15.25 13.57 5.11
C ALA A 10 -15.65 13.16 6.53
N ARG A 11 -15.66 11.87 6.82
CA ARG A 11 -15.93 11.33 8.16
C ARG A 11 -14.87 10.30 8.52
N ILE A 12 -14.27 10.50 9.67
CA ILE A 12 -13.20 9.66 10.20
C ILE A 12 -13.70 9.02 11.49
N ALA A 13 -13.61 7.70 11.58
CA ALA A 13 -13.97 6.98 12.79
C ALA A 13 -13.00 7.34 13.94
N SER A 14 -13.50 7.38 15.16
CA SER A 14 -12.73 7.80 16.34
C SER A 14 -11.54 6.89 16.68
N THR A 15 -11.52 5.67 16.16
CA THR A 15 -10.42 4.72 16.35
C THR A 15 -9.51 4.58 15.13
N ALA A 16 -9.74 5.37 14.08
CA ALA A 16 -8.81 5.46 12.97
C ALA A 16 -7.58 6.28 13.37
N VAL A 17 -6.42 5.90 12.86
CA VAL A 17 -5.16 6.61 13.06
C VAL A 17 -4.77 7.31 11.77
N ILE A 18 -4.54 8.61 11.84
CA ILE A 18 -4.09 9.41 10.69
C ILE A 18 -2.84 10.19 11.12
N GLU A 19 -1.70 9.88 10.48
CA GLU A 19 -0.40 10.43 10.86
C GLU A 19 0.37 10.97 9.66
N GLY A 20 1.04 12.11 9.83
CA GLY A 20 1.87 12.75 8.84
C GLY A 20 1.07 13.53 7.79
N GLU A 21 1.63 13.75 6.60
CA GLU A 21 0.99 14.50 5.54
C GLU A 21 -0.05 13.64 4.82
N VAL A 22 -1.28 13.62 5.34
CA VAL A 22 -2.42 12.91 4.77
C VAL A 22 -3.46 13.90 4.29
N ARG A 23 -3.91 13.76 3.04
CA ARG A 23 -4.95 14.57 2.42
C ARG A 23 -6.15 13.69 2.11
N ILE A 24 -7.33 14.04 2.64
CA ILE A 24 -8.56 13.27 2.47
C ILE A 24 -9.61 14.12 1.76
N GLY A 25 -10.05 13.66 0.60
CA GLY A 25 -11.00 14.31 -0.28
C GLY A 25 -12.44 14.34 0.24
N ALA A 26 -13.28 15.05 -0.48
CA ALA A 26 -14.69 15.28 -0.12
C ALA A 26 -15.47 13.96 -0.04
N HIS A 27 -16.42 13.89 0.91
CA HIS A 27 -17.33 12.75 1.10
C HIS A 27 -16.67 11.40 1.38
N SER A 28 -15.35 11.38 1.63
CA SER A 28 -14.63 10.14 1.94
C SER A 28 -14.94 9.63 3.35
N ARG A 29 -14.72 8.34 3.57
CA ARG A 29 -14.96 7.65 4.84
C ARG A 29 -13.75 6.83 5.24
N VAL A 30 -13.29 7.00 6.46
CA VAL A 30 -12.25 6.17 7.06
C VAL A 30 -12.84 5.50 8.28
N LEU A 31 -12.91 4.17 8.25
CA LEU A 31 -13.63 3.38 9.23
C LEU A 31 -12.75 2.95 10.41
N HIS A 32 -13.36 2.24 11.35
CA HIS A 32 -12.74 1.89 12.63
C HIS A 32 -11.45 1.07 12.49
N GLY A 33 -10.40 1.47 13.19
CA GLY A 33 -9.12 0.78 13.22
C GLY A 33 -8.29 0.91 11.93
N ALA A 34 -8.75 1.67 10.92
CA ALA A 34 -7.95 1.98 9.75
C ALA A 34 -6.74 2.85 10.14
N ILE A 35 -5.60 2.62 9.49
CA ILE A 35 -4.35 3.35 9.72
C ILE A 35 -3.89 3.99 8.41
N LEU A 36 -3.79 5.32 8.40
CA LEU A 36 -3.21 6.10 7.31
C LEU A 36 -1.94 6.77 7.84
N SER A 37 -0.78 6.19 7.53
CA SER A 37 0.50 6.67 8.06
C SER A 37 1.42 7.07 6.92
N ALA A 38 1.58 8.39 6.73
CA ALA A 38 2.38 8.96 5.65
C ALA A 38 3.89 8.88 5.92
N GLY A 39 4.30 8.68 7.19
CA GLY A 39 5.72 8.73 7.55
C GLY A 39 6.36 10.07 7.15
N ASP A 40 7.42 10.01 6.35
CA ASP A 40 8.09 11.15 5.73
C ASP A 40 7.59 11.47 4.30
N GLY A 41 6.56 10.75 3.84
CA GLY A 41 5.92 10.90 2.53
C GLY A 41 4.57 11.60 2.59
N VAL A 42 3.72 11.31 1.60
CA VAL A 42 2.38 11.88 1.45
C VAL A 42 1.39 10.78 1.13
N ILE A 43 0.19 10.83 1.74
CA ILE A 43 -0.97 10.03 1.33
C ILE A 43 -2.05 10.98 0.82
N GLU A 44 -2.54 10.73 -0.39
CA GLU A 44 -3.69 11.43 -0.96
C GLU A 44 -4.82 10.43 -1.22
N LEU A 45 -5.97 10.67 -0.61
CA LEU A 45 -7.22 9.95 -0.84
C LEU A 45 -8.20 10.89 -1.53
N GLY A 46 -8.63 10.55 -2.73
CA GLY A 46 -9.58 11.30 -3.53
C GLY A 46 -10.98 11.42 -2.90
N ALA A 47 -11.88 12.07 -3.62
CA ALA A 47 -13.27 12.22 -3.19
C ALA A 47 -14.02 10.87 -3.22
N TYR A 48 -14.98 10.69 -2.30
CA TYR A 48 -15.77 9.45 -2.17
C TYR A 48 -14.89 8.19 -1.97
N GLY A 49 -13.65 8.35 -1.48
CA GLY A 49 -12.80 7.25 -1.09
C GLY A 49 -13.29 6.59 0.21
N ILE A 50 -13.41 5.27 0.23
CA ILE A 50 -13.82 4.51 1.41
C ILE A 50 -12.66 3.63 1.83
N VAL A 51 -12.14 3.86 3.05
CA VAL A 51 -11.13 3.00 3.69
C VAL A 51 -11.82 2.25 4.82
N MET A 52 -11.96 0.95 4.64
CA MET A 52 -12.72 0.09 5.56
C MET A 52 -11.89 -0.31 6.79
N GLU A 53 -12.52 -1.08 7.66
CA GLU A 53 -12.01 -1.43 8.98
C GLU A 53 -10.65 -2.09 8.90
N GLN A 54 -9.71 -1.62 9.74
CA GLN A 54 -8.38 -2.20 9.91
C GLN A 54 -7.52 -2.24 8.64
N ALA A 55 -7.91 -1.52 7.58
CA ALA A 55 -7.06 -1.33 6.43
C ALA A 55 -5.84 -0.46 6.79
N VAL A 56 -4.70 -0.74 6.18
CA VAL A 56 -3.44 -0.03 6.44
C VAL A 56 -2.91 0.61 5.17
N LEU A 57 -2.85 1.93 5.17
CA LEU A 57 -2.31 2.76 4.09
C LEU A 57 -0.99 3.37 4.54
N ARG A 58 0.09 3.15 3.79
CA ARG A 58 1.41 3.66 4.13
C ARG A 58 2.05 4.39 2.96
N ALA A 59 2.80 5.43 3.30
CA ALA A 59 3.67 6.10 2.35
C ALA A 59 5.06 6.32 2.95
N THR A 60 6.00 6.64 2.10
CA THR A 60 7.32 7.16 2.42
C THR A 60 7.67 8.23 1.41
N LYS A 61 8.69 9.04 1.67
CA LYS A 61 9.18 10.05 0.72
C LYS A 61 9.52 9.44 -0.65
N ARG A 62 10.08 8.23 -0.64
CA ARG A 62 10.42 7.49 -1.87
C ARG A 62 9.19 6.94 -2.57
N PHE A 63 8.16 6.55 -1.81
CA PHE A 63 6.96 5.90 -2.29
C PHE A 63 5.73 6.61 -1.71
N PRO A 64 5.31 7.75 -2.28
CA PRO A 64 4.05 8.37 -1.92
C PRO A 64 2.88 7.45 -2.28
N LEU A 65 1.73 7.67 -1.66
CA LEU A 65 0.51 6.92 -1.95
C LEU A 65 -0.57 7.88 -2.46
N THR A 66 -1.01 7.67 -3.67
CA THR A 66 -2.15 8.37 -4.27
C THR A 66 -3.28 7.40 -4.58
N ILE A 67 -4.49 7.71 -4.13
CA ILE A 67 -5.71 6.95 -4.42
C ILE A 67 -6.72 7.91 -5.04
N GLY A 68 -7.18 7.60 -6.25
CA GLY A 68 -8.14 8.42 -6.98
C GLY A 68 -9.52 8.46 -6.35
N ASP A 69 -10.45 9.09 -7.06
CA ASP A 69 -11.83 9.24 -6.61
C ASP A 69 -12.62 7.91 -6.70
N HIS A 70 -13.66 7.79 -5.87
CA HIS A 70 -14.59 6.64 -5.90
C HIS A 70 -13.91 5.28 -5.71
N CYS A 71 -12.85 5.23 -4.92
CA CYS A 71 -12.14 3.98 -4.60
C CYS A 71 -12.66 3.37 -3.30
N LEU A 72 -12.67 2.04 -3.26
CA LEU A 72 -12.95 1.28 -2.04
C LEU A 72 -11.74 0.43 -1.66
N VAL A 73 -11.22 0.68 -0.47
CA VAL A 73 -10.17 -0.12 0.18
C VAL A 73 -10.82 -0.98 1.24
N GLY A 74 -10.91 -2.28 0.98
CA GLY A 74 -11.61 -3.27 1.79
C GLY A 74 -10.95 -3.53 3.15
N PRO A 75 -11.66 -4.23 4.05
CA PRO A 75 -11.14 -4.54 5.38
C PRO A 75 -9.81 -5.29 5.31
N HIS A 76 -8.90 -4.96 6.25
CA HIS A 76 -7.57 -5.59 6.34
C HIS A 76 -6.70 -5.48 5.08
N ALA A 77 -7.07 -4.68 4.10
CA ALA A 77 -6.21 -4.43 2.95
C ALA A 77 -4.95 -3.66 3.38
N SER A 78 -3.82 -3.98 2.76
CA SER A 78 -2.53 -3.31 3.01
C SER A 78 -2.03 -2.66 1.73
N VAL A 79 -1.91 -1.33 1.74
CA VAL A 79 -1.48 -0.55 0.58
C VAL A 79 -0.27 0.28 0.95
N SER A 80 0.83 0.09 0.25
CA SER A 80 2.07 0.80 0.52
C SER A 80 2.58 1.49 -0.74
N GLY A 81 2.71 2.83 -0.71
CA GLY A 81 3.41 3.64 -1.70
C GLY A 81 3.11 3.33 -3.16
N ALA A 82 1.89 3.56 -3.60
CA ALA A 82 1.39 3.20 -4.94
C ALA A 82 0.60 4.35 -5.57
N GLU A 83 0.42 4.28 -6.88
CA GLU A 83 -0.49 5.14 -7.62
C GLU A 83 -1.74 4.33 -8.00
N ILE A 84 -2.89 4.70 -7.45
CA ILE A 84 -4.16 3.99 -7.67
C ILE A 84 -5.12 4.94 -8.37
N GLY A 85 -5.55 4.56 -9.57
CA GLY A 85 -6.53 5.29 -10.36
C GLY A 85 -7.88 5.39 -9.68
N SER A 86 -8.81 6.13 -10.29
CA SER A 86 -10.17 6.25 -9.78
C SER A 86 -11.02 4.99 -10.03
N GLU A 87 -12.08 4.82 -9.25
CA GLU A 87 -13.05 3.72 -9.40
C GLU A 87 -12.41 2.33 -9.20
N VAL A 88 -11.34 2.25 -8.39
CA VAL A 88 -10.64 0.99 -8.08
C VAL A 88 -11.23 0.33 -6.85
N PHE A 89 -11.38 -0.99 -6.93
CA PHE A 89 -11.78 -1.83 -5.81
C PHE A 89 -10.63 -2.70 -5.33
N LEU A 90 -10.17 -2.45 -4.12
CA LEU A 90 -9.23 -3.29 -3.38
C LEU A 90 -10.02 -4.08 -2.35
N ALA A 91 -10.24 -5.37 -2.58
CA ALA A 91 -11.08 -6.20 -1.73
C ALA A 91 -10.38 -6.57 -0.39
N THR A 92 -11.13 -7.24 0.48
CA THR A 92 -10.66 -7.72 1.80
C THR A 92 -9.32 -8.43 1.72
N GLY A 93 -8.36 -8.02 2.56
CA GLY A 93 -7.05 -8.66 2.68
C GLY A 93 -6.13 -8.48 1.46
N SER A 94 -6.52 -7.68 0.47
CA SER A 94 -5.64 -7.41 -0.68
C SER A 94 -4.37 -6.68 -0.26
N SER A 95 -3.28 -6.89 -1.00
CA SER A 95 -1.98 -6.30 -0.70
C SER A 95 -1.41 -5.61 -1.92
N VAL A 96 -1.05 -4.33 -1.78
CA VAL A 96 -0.42 -3.52 -2.83
C VAL A 96 0.94 -3.05 -2.34
N PHE A 97 1.97 -3.37 -3.09
CA PHE A 97 3.36 -3.11 -2.74
C PHE A 97 3.91 -1.81 -3.36
N PRO A 98 5.03 -1.27 -2.82
CA PRO A 98 5.60 0.00 -3.25
C PRO A 98 5.92 0.07 -4.75
N GLY A 99 5.60 1.23 -5.33
CA GLY A 99 5.83 1.51 -6.74
C GLY A 99 4.84 0.86 -7.70
N ALA A 100 3.78 0.20 -7.18
CA ALA A 100 2.71 -0.30 -8.03
C ALA A 100 1.88 0.85 -8.63
N ILE A 101 1.42 0.65 -9.86
CA ILE A 101 0.48 1.53 -10.57
C ILE A 101 -0.74 0.71 -10.92
N ILE A 102 -1.91 1.10 -10.41
CA ILE A 102 -3.18 0.41 -10.66
C ILE A 102 -4.07 1.31 -11.51
N GLY A 103 -4.34 0.86 -12.72
CA GLY A 103 -5.19 1.58 -13.67
C GLY A 103 -6.63 1.75 -13.16
N ARG A 104 -7.30 2.77 -13.67
CA ARG A 104 -8.70 3.10 -13.35
C ARG A 104 -9.62 1.88 -13.55
N ARG A 105 -10.68 1.76 -12.71
CA ARG A 105 -11.68 0.67 -12.79
C ARG A 105 -11.13 -0.74 -12.63
N SER A 106 -9.94 -0.89 -12.08
CA SER A 106 -9.37 -2.19 -11.79
C SER A 106 -9.90 -2.77 -10.49
N GLU A 107 -9.83 -4.10 -10.38
CA GLU A 107 -10.21 -4.83 -9.18
C GLU A 107 -9.07 -5.70 -8.69
N VAL A 108 -8.72 -5.57 -7.42
CA VAL A 108 -7.88 -6.56 -6.72
C VAL A 108 -8.78 -7.32 -5.77
N ARG A 109 -9.11 -8.57 -6.12
CA ARG A 109 -10.07 -9.38 -5.36
C ARG A 109 -9.47 -9.90 -4.06
N ILE A 110 -10.29 -10.54 -3.24
CA ILE A 110 -9.96 -11.00 -1.87
C ILE A 110 -8.58 -11.68 -1.85
N ASN A 111 -7.70 -11.22 -0.95
CA ASN A 111 -6.33 -11.72 -0.80
C ASN A 111 -5.48 -11.66 -2.09
N GLY A 112 -5.91 -10.90 -3.10
CA GLY A 112 -5.09 -10.64 -4.27
C GLY A 112 -3.89 -9.76 -3.94
N VAL A 113 -2.78 -9.96 -4.64
CA VAL A 113 -1.52 -9.23 -4.43
C VAL A 113 -1.12 -8.49 -5.70
N VAL A 114 -0.81 -7.20 -5.56
CA VAL A 114 -0.12 -6.42 -6.60
C VAL A 114 1.30 -6.16 -6.10
N HIS A 115 2.28 -6.80 -6.74
CA HIS A 115 3.66 -6.80 -6.28
C HIS A 115 4.38 -5.48 -6.60
N LEU A 116 5.64 -5.34 -6.15
CA LEU A 116 6.49 -4.17 -6.38
C LEU A 116 6.49 -3.74 -7.85
N ARG A 117 6.37 -2.43 -8.10
CA ARG A 117 6.51 -1.82 -9.43
C ARG A 117 5.65 -2.47 -10.51
N THR A 118 4.56 -3.09 -10.11
CA THR A 118 3.63 -3.75 -11.04
C THR A 118 2.71 -2.72 -11.66
N VAL A 119 2.56 -2.76 -12.97
CA VAL A 119 1.64 -1.89 -13.71
C VAL A 119 0.41 -2.70 -14.15
N LEU A 120 -0.68 -2.51 -13.42
CA LEU A 120 -1.97 -3.13 -13.72
C LEU A 120 -2.77 -2.20 -14.63
N ALA A 121 -3.15 -2.69 -15.80
CA ALA A 121 -3.87 -1.92 -16.81
C ALA A 121 -5.27 -1.48 -16.32
N GLU A 122 -5.84 -0.44 -16.96
CA GLU A 122 -7.22 0.00 -16.70
C GLU A 122 -8.21 -1.17 -16.89
N GLY A 123 -9.17 -1.29 -15.97
CA GLY A 123 -10.20 -2.32 -15.99
C GLY A 123 -9.70 -3.75 -15.73
N ALA A 124 -8.45 -3.92 -15.37
CA ALA A 124 -7.90 -5.25 -15.09
C ALA A 124 -8.42 -5.82 -13.76
N THR A 125 -8.48 -7.13 -13.68
CA THR A 125 -8.89 -7.84 -12.46
C THR A 125 -7.79 -8.80 -12.02
N VAL A 126 -7.35 -8.66 -10.76
CA VAL A 126 -6.54 -9.67 -10.07
C VAL A 126 -7.50 -10.64 -9.37
N PRO A 127 -7.57 -11.92 -9.74
CA PRO A 127 -8.49 -12.89 -9.15
C PRO A 127 -8.22 -13.13 -7.66
N ILE A 128 -9.15 -13.81 -6.98
CA ILE A 128 -9.03 -14.16 -5.55
C ILE A 128 -7.74 -14.95 -5.31
N GLY A 129 -6.90 -14.45 -4.41
CA GLY A 129 -5.64 -15.09 -4.02
C GLY A 129 -4.54 -15.08 -5.08
N TRP A 130 -4.74 -14.45 -6.23
CA TRP A 130 -3.72 -14.37 -7.29
C TRP A 130 -2.72 -13.24 -7.05
N ILE A 131 -1.60 -13.34 -7.74
CA ILE A 131 -0.52 -12.38 -7.67
C ILE A 131 -0.31 -11.73 -9.05
N ALA A 132 -0.34 -10.40 -9.10
CA ALA A 132 0.03 -9.60 -10.25
C ALA A 132 1.47 -9.12 -10.09
N VAL A 133 2.33 -9.34 -11.10
CA VAL A 133 3.75 -8.97 -11.09
C VAL A 133 4.19 -8.47 -12.44
N GLY A 134 4.99 -7.40 -12.47
CA GLY A 134 5.66 -6.91 -13.67
C GLY A 134 5.00 -5.71 -14.34
N ASP A 135 5.65 -5.21 -15.39
CA ASP A 135 5.19 -4.12 -16.25
C ASP A 135 5.33 -4.54 -17.73
N PRO A 136 4.21 -4.84 -18.40
CA PRO A 136 2.83 -4.95 -17.92
C PRO A 136 2.64 -6.13 -16.93
N ALA A 137 1.62 -6.03 -16.09
CA ALA A 137 1.32 -7.06 -15.09
C ALA A 137 1.02 -8.42 -15.72
N GLN A 138 1.69 -9.45 -15.22
CA GLN A 138 1.38 -10.87 -15.43
C GLN A 138 0.67 -11.40 -14.19
N LEU A 139 -0.34 -12.25 -14.39
CA LEU A 139 -1.15 -12.81 -13.31
C LEU A 139 -0.77 -14.27 -13.06
N PHE A 140 -0.44 -14.60 -11.82
CA PHE A 140 -0.06 -15.93 -11.39
C PHE A 140 -1.03 -16.47 -10.34
N ALA A 141 -1.49 -17.70 -10.54
CA ALA A 141 -2.17 -18.42 -9.48
C ALA A 141 -1.15 -18.87 -8.41
N PRO A 142 -1.56 -19.03 -7.13
CA PRO A 142 -0.64 -19.45 -6.06
C PRO A 142 0.13 -20.74 -6.31
N VAL A 143 -0.41 -21.63 -7.14
CA VAL A 143 0.23 -22.90 -7.51
C VAL A 143 1.36 -22.75 -8.52
N GLN A 144 1.48 -21.60 -9.18
CA GLN A 144 2.49 -21.31 -10.20
C GLN A 144 3.76 -20.71 -9.54
N HIS A 145 4.27 -21.37 -8.53
CA HIS A 145 5.36 -20.83 -7.71
C HIS A 145 6.64 -20.57 -8.50
N GLU A 146 7.05 -21.48 -9.37
CA GLU A 146 8.31 -21.36 -10.11
C GLU A 146 8.25 -20.24 -11.17
N GLU A 147 7.15 -20.13 -11.89
CA GLU A 147 6.94 -19.08 -12.89
C GLU A 147 6.84 -17.69 -12.22
N LEU A 148 6.12 -17.63 -11.11
CA LEU A 148 6.04 -16.42 -10.30
C LEU A 148 7.42 -16.02 -9.79
N TRP A 149 8.18 -16.97 -9.24
CA TRP A 149 9.50 -16.72 -8.69
C TRP A 149 10.48 -16.24 -9.77
N ALA A 150 10.42 -16.77 -10.98
CA ALA A 150 11.27 -16.34 -12.08
C ALA A 150 11.13 -14.84 -12.40
N VAL A 151 9.92 -14.29 -12.26
CA VAL A 151 9.67 -12.84 -12.42
C VAL A 151 9.97 -12.05 -11.14
N GLN A 152 9.56 -12.59 -10.00
CA GLN A 152 9.62 -11.90 -8.70
C GLN A 152 11.06 -11.67 -8.22
N ARG A 153 11.97 -12.63 -8.46
CA ARG A 153 13.37 -12.51 -8.04
C ARG A 153 14.08 -11.31 -8.68
N GLU A 154 13.71 -10.97 -9.93
CA GLU A 154 14.30 -9.84 -10.66
C GLU A 154 13.87 -8.47 -10.07
N LEU A 155 12.77 -8.44 -9.31
CA LEU A 155 12.32 -7.24 -8.62
C LEU A 155 13.14 -6.92 -7.38
N ASP A 156 13.92 -7.87 -6.90
CA ASP A 156 14.83 -7.75 -5.75
C ASP A 156 14.20 -7.00 -4.57
N PHE A 157 13.19 -7.61 -3.95
CA PHE A 157 12.46 -6.98 -2.83
C PHE A 157 13.38 -6.47 -1.70
N PRO A 158 14.37 -7.25 -1.21
CA PRO A 158 15.27 -6.77 -0.17
C PRO A 158 16.12 -5.58 -0.60
N GLY A 159 16.67 -5.61 -1.82
CA GLY A 159 17.45 -4.51 -2.37
C GLY A 159 16.57 -3.28 -2.65
N PHE A 160 15.41 -3.48 -3.27
CA PHE A 160 14.52 -2.40 -3.65
C PHE A 160 13.92 -1.65 -2.45
N VAL A 161 13.45 -2.37 -1.42
CA VAL A 161 12.78 -1.76 -0.26
C VAL A 161 13.76 -1.36 0.82
N PHE A 162 14.75 -2.20 1.13
CA PHE A 162 15.63 -2.04 2.29
C PHE A 162 17.09 -1.72 1.94
N GLY A 163 17.47 -1.79 0.66
CA GLY A 163 18.85 -1.59 0.23
C GLY A 163 19.81 -2.67 0.73
N VAL A 164 19.33 -3.90 0.88
CA VAL A 164 20.12 -5.05 1.36
C VAL A 164 20.23 -6.08 0.25
N ASP A 165 21.46 -6.55 0.00
CA ASP A 165 21.71 -7.60 -0.98
C ASP A 165 21.05 -8.91 -0.52
N ARG A 166 20.29 -9.54 -1.39
CA ARG A 166 19.62 -10.81 -1.13
C ARG A 166 20.58 -11.95 -0.86
N GLU A 167 21.73 -11.94 -1.53
CA GLU A 167 22.74 -13.00 -1.45
C GLU A 167 23.67 -12.85 -0.22
N ASP A 168 23.54 -11.76 0.53
CA ASP A 168 24.29 -11.56 1.77
C ASP A 168 23.80 -12.56 2.82
N PRO A 169 24.69 -13.43 3.36
CA PRO A 169 24.31 -14.40 4.39
C PRO A 169 23.72 -13.76 5.66
N ASP A 170 24.07 -12.49 5.92
CA ASP A 170 23.56 -11.72 7.04
C ASP A 170 22.45 -10.73 6.64
N ALA A 171 21.83 -10.93 5.47
CA ALA A 171 20.81 -10.03 4.92
C ALA A 171 19.73 -9.65 5.93
N MET A 172 19.17 -10.62 6.66
CA MET A 172 18.11 -10.35 7.66
C MET A 172 18.63 -9.57 8.87
N VAL A 173 19.85 -9.82 9.31
CA VAL A 173 20.47 -9.05 10.41
C VAL A 173 20.60 -7.59 10.00
N ARG A 174 21.21 -7.33 8.85
CA ARG A 174 21.40 -5.96 8.34
C ARG A 174 20.09 -5.25 8.05
N LEU A 175 19.11 -5.98 7.49
CA LEU A 175 17.79 -5.43 7.22
C LEU A 175 17.09 -4.99 8.51
N THR A 176 17.07 -5.87 9.51
CA THR A 176 16.37 -5.60 10.77
C THR A 176 17.05 -4.50 11.58
N GLU A 177 18.39 -4.45 11.62
CA GLU A 177 19.13 -3.38 12.27
C GLU A 177 18.85 -2.02 11.60
N ARG A 178 19.00 -1.92 10.27
CA ARG A 178 18.71 -0.70 9.52
C ARG A 178 17.26 -0.24 9.69
N TYR A 179 16.33 -1.19 9.66
CA TYR A 179 14.92 -0.86 9.80
C TYR A 179 14.58 -0.43 11.22
N ALA A 180 15.16 -1.07 12.24
CA ALA A 180 15.03 -0.65 13.63
C ALA A 180 15.54 0.78 13.83
N ASP A 181 16.72 1.11 13.29
CA ASP A 181 17.29 2.45 13.36
C ASP A 181 16.41 3.48 12.64
N ALA A 182 15.90 3.16 11.46
CA ALA A 182 14.99 4.02 10.73
C ALA A 182 13.68 4.30 11.52
N LEU A 183 13.21 3.33 12.30
CA LEU A 183 12.02 3.48 13.13
C LEU A 183 12.25 4.31 14.40
N LEU A 184 13.49 4.56 14.84
CA LEU A 184 13.76 5.39 16.03
C LEU A 184 13.23 6.81 15.89
N THR A 185 13.26 7.36 14.69
CA THR A 185 12.77 8.70 14.37
C THR A 185 11.37 8.72 13.78
N ASP A 186 10.78 7.55 13.56
CA ASP A 186 9.45 7.40 12.97
C ASP A 186 8.38 7.63 14.05
N PRO A 187 7.41 8.53 13.82
CA PRO A 187 6.31 8.78 14.77
C PRO A 187 5.55 7.51 15.17
N ARG A 188 5.53 6.49 14.28
CA ARG A 188 4.87 5.20 14.52
C ARG A 188 5.52 4.36 15.60
N SER A 189 6.77 4.64 15.95
CA SER A 189 7.57 3.87 16.92
C SER A 189 7.83 4.62 18.23
N THR A 190 7.24 5.81 18.44
CA THR A 190 7.46 6.57 19.68
C THR A 190 6.93 5.82 20.91
N ARG A 191 7.75 5.77 21.98
CA ARG A 191 7.29 5.25 23.27
C ARG A 191 6.09 6.07 23.76
N ARG A 192 5.04 5.40 24.22
CA ARG A 192 4.08 6.03 25.12
C ARG A 192 4.80 6.20 26.47
N GLU A 193 4.94 7.43 26.92
CA GLU A 193 5.32 7.75 28.29
C GLU A 193 4.22 7.32 29.25
#